data_d7f651c20b4b3a5cf9ed22e6db17349d
#
_entry.id   d7f651c20b4b3a5cf9ed22e6db17349d
#
_cell.length_a   1.000
_cell.length_b   1.000
_cell.length_c   1.000
_cell.angle_alpha   90.00
_cell.angle_beta   90.00
_cell.angle_gamma   90.00
#
_symmetry.space_group_name_H-M   'P 1'
#
loop_
_entity.id
_entity.type
_entity.pdbx_description
1 polymer ?
#
loop_
_entity_poly.entity_id
_entity_poly.type
_entity_poly.pdbx_seq_one_letter_code
_entity_poly.pdbx_strand_id
1 'polypeptide(L)'
;MALCGGGGKGAYQIGVWKALKELDMAKDLEAVSGTSVGALNAVLIALGDFENAQRIWKNIRPETLLSLSTSNEQGLFTREGLLEILNSVDLTALKYKMDVFISVYDVNRHCTIYKRINNMTRSEMTETLLASSAMPLAYSPVDINGSTYIDGGFKRSGNAPIQPLYDNGYRNIFIASLDNKFSISNISDSIGQRVDIGNKYPGAKFTEIIPLEPLGNVFTGTLNFNIGKVRDAIKSGYSDTMKELNNEEVYIMRNNYAKINFTIKRKVSQLFGSAREFEEFIKTANFGNPNLKMPTLGGKIFYENICEIFGWKIQQHNISLGKFHYRILDNNDMRQAWFTDPEDFLAALEDYETSKKFNY
;
A
#
# COMPACT_ATOMS: atom_id res chain seq x y z
N MET A 1 -14.88 0.93 1.88
CA MET A 1 -13.77 1.92 1.75
C MET A 1 -13.82 2.57 0.37
N ALA A 2 -13.73 3.91 0.28
CA ALA A 2 -13.70 4.66 -0.98
C ALA A 2 -12.26 5.11 -1.30
N LEU A 3 -11.78 4.80 -2.50
CA LEU A 3 -10.43 5.04 -2.97
C LEU A 3 -10.44 6.07 -4.10
N CYS A 4 -9.92 7.26 -3.83
CA CYS A 4 -9.89 8.36 -4.80
C CYS A 4 -8.88 8.09 -5.93
N GLY A 5 -9.11 8.72 -7.09
CA GLY A 5 -8.20 8.71 -8.23
C GLY A 5 -7.01 9.66 -8.06
N GLY A 6 -5.92 9.43 -8.83
CA GLY A 6 -4.73 10.28 -8.79
C GLY A 6 -3.45 9.68 -9.35
N GLY A 7 -3.52 8.69 -10.24
CA GLY A 7 -2.37 8.11 -10.93
C GLY A 7 -1.29 7.56 -9.99
N GLY A 8 -0.02 7.92 -10.22
CA GLY A 8 1.13 7.45 -9.42
C GLY A 8 1.04 7.70 -7.92
N LYS A 9 0.23 8.67 -7.50
CA LYS A 9 -0.07 8.90 -6.08
C LYS A 9 -0.78 7.72 -5.40
N GLY A 10 -1.41 6.82 -6.17
CA GLY A 10 -2.17 5.67 -5.67
C GLY A 10 -1.36 4.72 -4.78
N ALA A 11 -0.03 4.73 -4.87
CA ALA A 11 0.85 4.01 -3.96
C ALA A 11 0.59 4.35 -2.48
N TYR A 12 0.14 5.58 -2.18
CA TYR A 12 -0.30 6.00 -0.85
C TYR A 12 -1.39 5.08 -0.28
N GLN A 13 -2.38 4.70 -1.09
CA GLN A 13 -3.49 3.83 -0.66
C GLN A 13 -3.03 2.41 -0.29
N ILE A 14 -1.92 1.94 -0.84
CA ILE A 14 -1.30 0.69 -0.40
C ILE A 14 -0.72 0.84 1.02
N GLY A 15 -0.17 2.01 1.33
CA GLY A 15 0.25 2.36 2.70
C GLY A 15 -0.92 2.42 3.67
N VAL A 16 -2.03 3.03 3.26
CA VAL A 16 -3.30 3.04 4.02
C VAL A 16 -3.76 1.60 4.30
N TRP A 17 -3.82 0.77 3.27
CA TRP A 17 -4.21 -0.64 3.45
C TRP A 17 -3.25 -1.40 4.37
N LYS A 18 -1.95 -1.13 4.27
CA LYS A 18 -0.96 -1.70 5.21
C LYS A 18 -1.30 -1.37 6.66
N ALA A 19 -1.59 -0.10 6.95
CA ALA A 19 -1.95 0.33 8.30
C ALA A 19 -3.24 -0.34 8.79
N LEU A 20 -4.29 -0.37 7.96
CA LEU A 20 -5.55 -1.05 8.30
C LEU A 20 -5.35 -2.55 8.57
N LYS A 21 -4.48 -3.23 7.82
CA LYS A 21 -4.12 -4.65 8.09
C LYS A 21 -3.45 -4.80 9.45
N GLU A 22 -2.51 -3.94 9.76
CA GLU A 22 -1.77 -4.00 11.03
C GLU A 22 -2.61 -3.63 12.23
N LEU A 23 -3.62 -2.78 12.05
CA LEU A 23 -4.63 -2.45 13.06
C LEU A 23 -5.75 -3.48 13.16
N ASP A 24 -5.67 -4.58 12.39
CA ASP A 24 -6.69 -5.63 12.30
C ASP A 24 -8.07 -5.12 11.80
N MET A 25 -8.10 -3.95 11.17
CA MET A 25 -9.32 -3.31 10.63
C MET A 25 -9.61 -3.70 9.18
N ALA A 26 -8.59 -4.15 8.44
CA ALA A 26 -8.77 -4.53 7.03
C ALA A 26 -9.69 -5.75 6.85
N LYS A 27 -9.81 -6.62 7.85
CA LYS A 27 -10.71 -7.79 7.83
C LYS A 27 -12.19 -7.41 7.87
N ASP A 28 -12.50 -6.22 8.40
CA ASP A 28 -13.87 -5.71 8.55
C ASP A 28 -14.33 -4.91 7.31
N LEU A 29 -13.49 -4.86 6.27
CA LEU A 29 -13.88 -4.25 5.00
C LEU A 29 -14.82 -5.19 4.24
N GLU A 30 -16.07 -4.76 4.09
CA GLU A 30 -17.12 -5.51 3.38
C GLU A 30 -17.27 -5.08 1.92
N ALA A 31 -16.87 -3.85 1.61
CA ALA A 31 -16.94 -3.29 0.26
C ALA A 31 -15.84 -2.26 0.01
N VAL A 32 -15.43 -2.17 -1.25
CA VAL A 32 -14.52 -1.14 -1.73
C VAL A 32 -15.09 -0.47 -2.97
N SER A 33 -14.83 0.82 -3.13
CA SER A 33 -15.13 1.56 -4.34
C SER A 33 -13.90 2.32 -4.79
N GLY A 34 -13.69 2.46 -6.09
CA GLY A 34 -12.49 3.12 -6.59
C GLY A 34 -12.71 3.90 -7.88
N THR A 35 -11.91 4.95 -8.05
CA THR A 35 -11.85 5.78 -9.25
C THR A 35 -10.43 5.78 -9.80
N SER A 36 -10.26 5.55 -11.11
CA SER A 36 -8.94 5.61 -11.77
C SER A 36 -7.95 4.64 -11.10
N VAL A 37 -6.78 5.12 -10.65
CA VAL A 37 -5.84 4.30 -9.85
C VAL A 37 -6.49 3.73 -8.59
N GLY A 38 -7.44 4.43 -7.99
CA GLY A 38 -8.21 3.90 -6.86
C GLY A 38 -9.08 2.69 -7.25
N ALA A 39 -9.51 2.59 -8.51
CA ALA A 39 -10.21 1.42 -9.04
C ALA A 39 -9.29 0.19 -9.10
N LEU A 40 -8.04 0.38 -9.54
CA LEU A 40 -7.03 -0.67 -9.54
C LEU A 40 -6.71 -1.15 -8.11
N ASN A 41 -6.52 -0.19 -7.20
CA ASN A 41 -6.28 -0.51 -5.79
C ASN A 41 -7.49 -1.18 -5.13
N ALA A 42 -8.73 -0.80 -5.49
CA ALA A 42 -9.93 -1.47 -5.00
C ALA A 42 -9.93 -2.97 -5.35
N VAL A 43 -9.56 -3.31 -6.58
CA VAL A 43 -9.39 -4.70 -7.01
C VAL A 43 -8.31 -5.41 -6.18
N LEU A 44 -7.13 -4.80 -6.03
CA LEU A 44 -6.02 -5.39 -5.27
C LEU A 44 -6.39 -5.63 -3.80
N ILE A 45 -7.07 -4.67 -3.17
CA ILE A 45 -7.56 -4.77 -1.79
C ILE A 45 -8.60 -5.89 -1.67
N ALA A 46 -9.56 -5.93 -2.60
CA ALA A 46 -10.61 -6.97 -2.59
C ALA A 46 -10.05 -8.38 -2.80
N LEU A 47 -9.02 -8.55 -3.60
CA LEU A 47 -8.32 -9.83 -3.76
C LEU A 47 -7.58 -10.25 -2.47
N GLY A 48 -7.20 -9.31 -1.62
CA GLY A 48 -6.64 -9.56 -0.29
C GLY A 48 -5.15 -9.94 -0.28
N ASP A 49 -4.47 -9.97 -1.43
CA ASP A 49 -3.06 -10.29 -1.55
C ASP A 49 -2.20 -9.02 -1.46
N PHE A 50 -1.91 -8.61 -0.23
CA PHE A 50 -1.16 -7.39 0.04
C PHE A 50 0.28 -7.45 -0.51
N GLU A 51 0.95 -8.57 -0.39
CA GLU A 51 2.32 -8.76 -0.86
C GLU A 51 2.40 -8.61 -2.37
N ASN A 52 1.43 -9.18 -3.08
CA ASN A 52 1.33 -9.02 -4.53
C ASN A 52 1.02 -7.57 -4.93
N ALA A 53 0.07 -6.93 -4.26
CA ALA A 53 -0.25 -5.52 -4.50
C ALA A 53 0.98 -4.61 -4.30
N GLN A 54 1.73 -4.82 -3.21
CA GLN A 54 2.97 -4.09 -2.95
C GLN A 54 4.05 -4.38 -4.01
N ARG A 55 4.15 -5.63 -4.45
CA ARG A 55 5.07 -6.04 -5.52
C ARG A 55 4.71 -5.38 -6.85
N ILE A 56 3.43 -5.35 -7.22
CA ILE A 56 2.95 -4.68 -8.43
C ILE A 56 3.40 -3.21 -8.39
N TRP A 57 3.08 -2.48 -7.33
CA TRP A 57 3.44 -1.07 -7.18
C TRP A 57 4.95 -0.82 -7.23
N LYS A 58 5.77 -1.68 -6.62
CA LYS A 58 7.23 -1.55 -6.62
C LYS A 58 7.88 -1.90 -7.95
N ASN A 59 7.19 -2.66 -8.81
CA ASN A 59 7.68 -3.12 -10.11
C ASN A 59 7.04 -2.39 -11.29
N ILE A 60 6.19 -1.39 -11.05
CA ILE A 60 5.66 -0.54 -12.11
C ILE A 60 6.84 0.10 -12.85
N ARG A 61 6.85 -0.06 -14.16
CA ARG A 61 7.80 0.58 -15.07
C ARG A 61 7.15 1.82 -15.67
N PRO A 62 7.62 3.03 -15.32
CA PRO A 62 7.06 4.26 -15.87
C PRO A 62 7.04 4.26 -17.41
N GLU A 63 8.08 3.69 -18.03
CA GLU A 63 8.25 3.60 -19.49
C GLU A 63 7.14 2.79 -20.16
N THR A 64 6.62 1.77 -19.47
CA THR A 64 5.53 0.93 -20.00
C THR A 64 4.16 1.59 -19.81
N LEU A 65 3.92 2.20 -18.62
CA LEU A 65 2.65 2.90 -18.38
C LEU A 65 2.49 4.19 -19.19
N LEU A 66 3.60 4.88 -19.46
CA LEU A 66 3.64 6.15 -20.15
C LEU A 66 4.27 6.02 -21.55
N SER A 67 4.18 4.82 -22.15
CA SER A 67 4.59 4.60 -23.54
C SER A 67 3.75 5.43 -24.49
N LEU A 68 4.42 6.24 -25.32
CA LEU A 68 3.73 7.08 -26.30
C LEU A 68 3.01 6.21 -27.34
N SER A 69 1.77 6.54 -27.62
CA SER A 69 1.01 5.93 -28.70
C SER A 69 1.60 6.37 -30.05
N THR A 70 1.89 5.39 -30.90
CA THR A 70 2.36 5.62 -32.29
C THR A 70 1.20 5.52 -33.30
N SER A 71 0.00 5.19 -32.80
CA SER A 71 -1.22 5.06 -33.62
C SER A 71 -2.02 6.35 -33.62
N ASN A 72 -2.99 6.47 -34.53
CA ASN A 72 -3.95 7.58 -34.62
C ASN A 72 -4.99 7.55 -33.43
N GLU A 73 -4.63 6.97 -32.31
CA GLU A 73 -5.46 6.95 -31.13
C GLU A 73 -5.57 8.34 -30.49
N GLN A 74 -6.71 8.62 -29.87
CA GLN A 74 -7.00 9.92 -29.24
C GLN A 74 -6.22 10.18 -27.93
N GLY A 75 -5.40 9.23 -27.46
CA GLY A 75 -4.60 9.31 -26.23
C GLY A 75 -3.10 9.41 -26.49
N LEU A 76 -2.38 10.10 -25.59
CA LEU A 76 -0.93 10.23 -25.66
C LEU A 76 -0.20 8.92 -25.34
N PHE A 77 -0.76 8.06 -24.49
CA PHE A 77 -0.13 6.84 -24.00
C PHE A 77 -0.90 5.58 -24.44
N THR A 78 -0.14 4.49 -24.64
CA THR A 78 -0.71 3.15 -24.87
C THR A 78 -1.25 2.56 -23.55
N ARG A 79 -2.06 1.51 -23.66
CA ARG A 79 -2.64 0.80 -22.49
C ARG A 79 -1.87 -0.45 -22.10
N GLU A 80 -0.77 -0.75 -22.76
CA GLU A 80 0.00 -1.98 -22.58
C GLU A 80 0.39 -2.21 -21.12
N GLY A 81 0.98 -1.20 -20.48
CA GLY A 81 1.40 -1.33 -19.07
C GLY A 81 0.25 -1.54 -18.09
N LEU A 82 -0.91 -0.94 -18.37
CA LEU A 82 -2.11 -1.15 -17.56
C LEU A 82 -2.66 -2.56 -17.78
N LEU A 83 -2.67 -3.05 -19.00
CA LEU A 83 -3.07 -4.41 -19.35
C LEU A 83 -2.12 -5.45 -18.75
N GLU A 84 -0.80 -5.20 -18.72
CA GLU A 84 0.16 -6.07 -18.03
C GLU A 84 -0.21 -6.21 -16.54
N ILE A 85 -0.52 -5.11 -15.86
CA ILE A 85 -0.95 -5.14 -14.45
C ILE A 85 -2.23 -5.95 -14.29
N LEU A 86 -3.26 -5.69 -15.10
CA LEU A 86 -4.54 -6.40 -15.03
C LEU A 86 -4.41 -7.89 -15.36
N ASN A 87 -3.47 -8.24 -16.24
CA ASN A 87 -3.19 -9.64 -16.58
C ASN A 87 -2.39 -10.37 -15.48
N SER A 88 -1.70 -9.65 -14.61
CA SER A 88 -0.93 -10.22 -13.50
C SER A 88 -1.81 -10.62 -12.30
N VAL A 89 -3.11 -10.28 -12.30
CA VAL A 89 -4.05 -10.58 -11.22
C VAL A 89 -5.22 -11.43 -11.72
N ASP A 90 -5.72 -12.31 -10.85
CA ASP A 90 -6.91 -13.09 -11.14
C ASP A 90 -8.17 -12.31 -10.81
N LEU A 91 -8.67 -11.54 -11.79
CA LEU A 91 -9.90 -10.76 -11.65
C LEU A 91 -11.13 -11.66 -11.38
N THR A 92 -11.13 -12.91 -11.84
CA THR A 92 -12.30 -13.80 -11.70
C THR A 92 -12.54 -14.21 -10.23
N ALA A 93 -11.49 -14.17 -9.42
CA ALA A 93 -11.59 -14.42 -7.98
C ALA A 93 -12.44 -13.38 -7.24
N LEU A 94 -12.67 -12.18 -7.81
CA LEU A 94 -13.52 -11.13 -7.22
C LEU A 94 -14.95 -11.58 -6.97
N LYS A 95 -15.45 -12.56 -7.74
CA LYS A 95 -16.79 -13.15 -7.56
C LYS A 95 -17.08 -13.60 -6.12
N TYR A 96 -16.04 -14.03 -5.41
CA TYR A 96 -16.15 -14.59 -4.05
C TYR A 96 -15.58 -13.68 -2.97
N LYS A 97 -15.40 -12.40 -3.28
CA LYS A 97 -14.80 -11.40 -2.40
C LYS A 97 -15.82 -10.32 -2.02
N MET A 98 -15.34 -9.35 -1.23
CA MET A 98 -16.11 -8.15 -0.90
C MET A 98 -16.62 -7.43 -2.15
N ASP A 99 -17.65 -6.62 -2.02
CA ASP A 99 -18.19 -5.84 -3.12
C ASP A 99 -17.19 -4.82 -3.67
N VAL A 100 -17.06 -4.78 -4.99
CA VAL A 100 -16.15 -3.86 -5.68
C VAL A 100 -16.95 -2.99 -6.65
N PHE A 101 -16.91 -1.68 -6.42
CA PHE A 101 -17.57 -0.67 -7.25
C PHE A 101 -16.55 0.20 -7.97
N ILE A 102 -16.68 0.34 -9.26
CA ILE A 102 -15.77 1.14 -10.09
C ILE A 102 -16.50 2.32 -10.67
N SER A 103 -15.93 3.50 -10.49
CA SER A 103 -16.43 4.78 -11.01
C SER A 103 -15.95 4.98 -12.45
N VAL A 104 -16.85 5.27 -13.37
CA VAL A 104 -16.58 5.68 -14.74
C VAL A 104 -17.44 6.89 -15.10
N TYR A 105 -16.95 7.77 -15.98
CA TYR A 105 -17.76 8.87 -16.49
C TYR A 105 -18.34 8.51 -17.86
N ASP A 106 -19.66 8.47 -17.95
CA ASP A 106 -20.40 8.24 -19.21
C ASP A 106 -20.46 9.55 -20.00
N VAL A 107 -19.78 9.59 -21.13
CA VAL A 107 -19.68 10.77 -21.98
C VAL A 107 -21.02 11.07 -22.65
N ASN A 108 -21.78 10.05 -23.02
CA ASN A 108 -23.06 10.18 -23.69
C ASN A 108 -24.15 10.73 -22.76
N ARG A 109 -24.13 10.28 -21.49
CA ARG A 109 -25.10 10.70 -20.46
C ARG A 109 -24.63 11.89 -19.63
N HIS A 110 -23.39 12.33 -19.80
CA HIS A 110 -22.78 13.44 -19.04
C HIS A 110 -22.80 13.23 -17.52
N CYS A 111 -22.66 11.99 -17.03
CA CYS A 111 -22.70 11.69 -15.60
C CYS A 111 -21.69 10.61 -15.20
N THR A 112 -21.30 10.65 -13.93
CA THR A 112 -20.52 9.55 -13.33
C THR A 112 -21.47 8.41 -13.00
N ILE A 113 -21.10 7.20 -13.36
CA ILE A 113 -21.79 5.97 -13.01
C ILE A 113 -20.85 5.03 -12.25
N TYR A 114 -21.44 4.15 -11.45
CA TYR A 114 -20.73 3.20 -10.62
C TYR A 114 -21.10 1.79 -11.03
N LYS A 115 -20.12 1.00 -11.42
CA LYS A 115 -20.31 -0.39 -11.87
C LYS A 115 -19.82 -1.36 -10.79
N ARG A 116 -20.71 -2.24 -10.29
CA ARG A 116 -20.31 -3.36 -9.45
C ARG A 116 -19.74 -4.44 -10.34
N ILE A 117 -18.46 -4.79 -10.16
CA ILE A 117 -17.73 -5.66 -11.11
C ILE A 117 -17.72 -7.14 -10.71
N ASN A 118 -18.11 -7.51 -9.50
CA ASN A 118 -17.99 -8.88 -8.98
C ASN A 118 -18.60 -9.99 -9.86
N ASN A 119 -19.68 -9.69 -10.59
CA ASN A 119 -20.39 -10.64 -11.43
C ASN A 119 -20.13 -10.48 -12.93
N MET A 120 -19.18 -9.62 -13.30
CA MET A 120 -18.78 -9.39 -14.67
C MET A 120 -17.83 -10.50 -15.16
N THR A 121 -17.79 -10.71 -16.46
CA THR A 121 -16.73 -11.50 -17.09
C THR A 121 -15.39 -10.78 -16.96
N ARG A 122 -14.28 -11.53 -17.12
CA ARG A 122 -12.94 -10.94 -17.08
C ARG A 122 -12.78 -9.78 -18.10
N SER A 123 -13.35 -9.92 -19.30
CA SER A 123 -13.30 -8.86 -20.33
C SER A 123 -14.01 -7.60 -19.86
N GLU A 124 -15.25 -7.74 -19.37
CA GLU A 124 -16.05 -6.61 -18.87
C GLU A 124 -15.38 -5.91 -17.67
N MET A 125 -14.76 -6.68 -16.76
CA MET A 125 -13.97 -6.12 -15.66
C MET A 125 -12.79 -5.32 -16.19
N THR A 126 -12.03 -5.88 -17.13
CA THR A 126 -10.88 -5.23 -17.76
C THR A 126 -11.30 -3.94 -18.46
N GLU A 127 -12.31 -3.98 -19.30
CA GLU A 127 -12.84 -2.80 -20.00
C GLU A 127 -13.30 -1.72 -19.04
N THR A 128 -14.00 -2.10 -17.94
CA THR A 128 -14.45 -1.16 -16.91
C THR A 128 -13.27 -0.50 -16.18
N LEU A 129 -12.21 -1.25 -15.87
CA LEU A 129 -11.01 -0.72 -15.23
C LEU A 129 -10.21 0.19 -16.17
N LEU A 130 -10.11 -0.18 -17.45
CA LEU A 130 -9.53 0.67 -18.49
C LEU A 130 -10.32 1.97 -18.67
N ALA A 131 -11.65 1.90 -18.67
CA ALA A 131 -12.53 3.07 -18.74
C ALA A 131 -12.35 3.99 -17.53
N SER A 132 -12.31 3.43 -16.32
CA SER A 132 -12.08 4.19 -15.08
C SER A 132 -10.72 4.90 -15.08
N SER A 133 -9.74 4.38 -15.79
CA SER A 133 -8.38 4.92 -15.88
C SER A 133 -8.13 5.74 -17.15
N ALA A 134 -9.16 5.94 -17.99
CA ALA A 134 -9.07 6.67 -19.26
C ALA A 134 -9.05 8.19 -19.02
N MET A 135 -7.98 8.69 -18.39
CA MET A 135 -7.80 10.12 -18.15
C MET A 135 -7.71 10.88 -19.49
N PRO A 136 -8.58 11.89 -19.72
CA PRO A 136 -8.58 12.66 -20.97
C PRO A 136 -7.18 13.20 -21.31
N LEU A 137 -6.85 13.18 -22.58
CA LEU A 137 -5.55 13.49 -23.17
C LEU A 137 -4.47 12.43 -22.92
N ALA A 138 -4.47 11.73 -21.78
CA ALA A 138 -3.48 10.69 -21.49
C ALA A 138 -3.83 9.37 -22.18
N TYR A 139 -5.08 8.93 -22.05
CA TYR A 139 -5.56 7.67 -22.64
C TYR A 139 -6.84 7.87 -23.44
N SER A 140 -7.02 7.08 -24.50
CA SER A 140 -8.24 7.09 -25.32
C SER A 140 -9.46 6.75 -24.48
N PRO A 141 -10.65 7.26 -24.80
CA PRO A 141 -11.92 6.77 -24.23
C PRO A 141 -12.12 5.27 -24.49
N VAL A 142 -13.02 4.64 -23.74
CA VAL A 142 -13.38 3.22 -23.89
C VAL A 142 -14.85 3.11 -24.27
N ASP A 143 -15.11 2.42 -25.34
CA ASP A 143 -16.48 2.10 -25.75
C ASP A 143 -16.89 0.74 -25.19
N ILE A 144 -17.97 0.72 -24.39
CA ILE A 144 -18.53 -0.48 -23.81
C ILE A 144 -20.03 -0.50 -24.12
N ASN A 145 -20.49 -1.48 -24.89
CA ASN A 145 -21.89 -1.69 -25.25
C ASN A 145 -22.56 -0.43 -25.84
N GLY A 146 -21.84 0.29 -26.71
CA GLY A 146 -22.35 1.48 -27.40
C GLY A 146 -22.36 2.78 -26.60
N SER A 147 -21.81 2.78 -25.41
CA SER A 147 -21.55 3.99 -24.61
C SER A 147 -20.05 4.23 -24.48
N THR A 148 -19.66 5.51 -24.57
CA THR A 148 -18.26 5.95 -24.44
C THR A 148 -17.98 6.39 -23.02
N TYR A 149 -16.91 5.82 -22.43
CA TYR A 149 -16.52 6.08 -21.06
C TYR A 149 -15.11 6.66 -20.97
N ILE A 150 -14.91 7.54 -19.99
CA ILE A 150 -13.62 8.09 -19.59
C ILE A 150 -13.43 7.98 -18.08
N ASP A 151 -12.29 8.43 -17.57
CA ASP A 151 -11.92 8.40 -16.15
C ASP A 151 -13.06 8.93 -15.27
N GLY A 152 -13.43 8.15 -14.25
CA GLY A 152 -14.51 8.48 -13.32
C GLY A 152 -14.28 9.76 -12.52
N GLY A 153 -13.03 10.18 -12.36
CA GLY A 153 -12.65 11.43 -11.71
C GLY A 153 -12.68 12.66 -12.61
N PHE A 154 -13.10 12.53 -13.88
CA PHE A 154 -13.17 13.63 -14.83
C PHE A 154 -13.98 14.82 -14.29
N LYS A 155 -15.12 14.55 -13.66
CA LYS A 155 -15.78 15.53 -12.80
C LYS A 155 -15.41 15.25 -11.35
N ARG A 156 -15.01 16.25 -10.60
CA ARG A 156 -14.55 16.14 -9.20
C ARG A 156 -15.51 15.33 -8.32
N SER A 157 -16.82 15.38 -8.57
CA SER A 157 -17.85 14.60 -7.87
C SER A 157 -17.67 13.08 -7.98
N GLY A 158 -17.04 12.59 -9.04
CA GLY A 158 -16.76 11.17 -9.24
C GLY A 158 -15.43 10.69 -8.66
N ASN A 159 -14.57 11.62 -8.23
CA ASN A 159 -13.22 11.24 -7.77
C ASN A 159 -13.23 10.55 -6.40
N ALA A 160 -14.19 10.85 -5.53
CA ALA A 160 -14.42 10.15 -4.27
C ALA A 160 -15.68 9.27 -4.40
N PRO A 161 -15.56 7.97 -4.71
CA PRO A 161 -16.71 7.12 -5.06
C PRO A 161 -17.46 6.62 -3.82
N ILE A 162 -18.05 7.53 -3.05
CA ILE A 162 -18.80 7.26 -1.82
C ILE A 162 -20.19 6.72 -2.14
N GLN A 163 -20.83 7.28 -3.17
CA GLN A 163 -22.23 7.00 -3.52
C GLN A 163 -22.57 5.52 -3.60
N PRO A 164 -21.79 4.67 -4.33
CA PRO A 164 -22.16 3.25 -4.45
C PRO A 164 -22.08 2.50 -3.13
N LEU A 165 -21.19 2.89 -2.23
CA LEU A 165 -21.14 2.30 -0.89
C LEU A 165 -22.38 2.65 -0.08
N TYR A 166 -22.74 3.92 -0.07
CA TYR A 166 -23.92 4.41 0.64
C TYR A 166 -25.23 3.77 0.12
N ASP A 167 -25.40 3.70 -1.19
CA ASP A 167 -26.59 3.13 -1.85
C ASP A 167 -26.75 1.63 -1.57
N ASN A 168 -25.65 0.92 -1.30
CA ASN A 168 -25.65 -0.48 -0.93
C ASN A 168 -25.67 -0.74 0.59
N GLY A 169 -25.99 0.28 1.39
CA GLY A 169 -26.26 0.15 2.82
C GLY A 169 -25.07 0.36 3.73
N TYR A 170 -23.87 0.57 3.21
CA TYR A 170 -22.68 0.82 4.03
C TYR A 170 -22.74 2.21 4.65
N ARG A 171 -22.53 2.31 5.96
CA ARG A 171 -22.65 3.56 6.72
C ARG A 171 -21.36 4.00 7.39
N ASN A 172 -20.42 3.11 7.67
CA ASN A 172 -19.09 3.44 8.17
C ASN A 172 -18.12 3.41 6.97
N ILE A 173 -17.69 4.57 6.49
CA ILE A 173 -16.97 4.69 5.23
C ILE A 173 -15.61 5.34 5.46
N PHE A 174 -14.52 4.57 5.24
CA PHE A 174 -13.18 5.13 5.09
C PHE A 174 -13.04 5.75 3.70
N ILE A 175 -12.45 6.95 3.64
CA ILE A 175 -12.14 7.64 2.40
C ILE A 175 -10.63 7.82 2.31
N ALA A 176 -9.96 7.13 1.39
CA ALA A 176 -8.54 7.29 1.15
C ALA A 176 -8.31 8.27 -0.01
N SER A 177 -8.12 9.53 0.32
CA SER A 177 -7.83 10.59 -0.64
C SER A 177 -6.37 10.59 -1.08
N LEU A 178 -6.11 11.14 -2.25
CA LEU A 178 -4.77 11.42 -2.80
C LEU A 178 -4.50 12.93 -2.93
N ASP A 179 -5.40 13.73 -2.37
CA ASP A 179 -5.31 15.19 -2.31
C ASP A 179 -5.29 15.62 -0.83
N ASN A 180 -4.24 16.29 -0.41
CA ASN A 180 -4.05 16.78 0.95
C ASN A 180 -4.99 17.93 1.34
N LYS A 181 -5.75 18.47 0.37
CA LYS A 181 -6.78 19.49 0.59
C LYS A 181 -8.19 18.90 0.54
N PHE A 182 -8.29 17.59 0.41
CA PHE A 182 -9.58 16.92 0.40
C PHE A 182 -10.29 17.13 1.75
N SER A 183 -11.58 17.39 1.68
CA SER A 183 -12.50 17.21 2.79
C SER A 183 -13.86 16.83 2.22
N ILE A 184 -14.51 15.87 2.85
CA ILE A 184 -15.86 15.46 2.47
C ILE A 184 -16.86 16.62 2.55
N SER A 185 -16.64 17.55 3.48
CA SER A 185 -17.46 18.75 3.62
C SER A 185 -17.37 19.71 2.40
N ASN A 186 -16.35 19.54 1.56
CA ASN A 186 -16.11 20.34 0.36
C ASN A 186 -16.52 19.64 -0.94
N ILE A 187 -17.17 18.48 -0.87
CA ILE A 187 -17.68 17.80 -2.07
C ILE A 187 -18.76 18.66 -2.71
N SER A 188 -18.62 18.88 -4.01
CA SER A 188 -19.59 19.57 -4.84
C SER A 188 -20.42 18.55 -5.63
N ASP A 189 -21.66 18.91 -5.98
CA ASP A 189 -22.49 18.14 -6.90
C ASP A 189 -21.99 18.26 -8.36
N SER A 190 -22.74 17.69 -9.29
CA SER A 190 -22.42 17.71 -10.73
C SER A 190 -22.43 19.11 -11.35
N ILE A 191 -23.05 20.09 -10.69
CA ILE A 191 -23.13 21.49 -11.14
C ILE A 191 -22.24 22.44 -10.32
N GLY A 192 -21.43 21.89 -9.40
CA GLY A 192 -20.44 22.65 -8.65
C GLY A 192 -20.97 23.30 -7.37
N GLN A 193 -22.19 23.02 -6.94
CA GLN A 193 -22.73 23.48 -5.66
C GLN A 193 -22.22 22.62 -4.52
N ARG A 194 -21.89 23.24 -3.38
CA ARG A 194 -21.52 22.52 -2.15
C ARG A 194 -22.68 21.63 -1.71
N VAL A 195 -22.36 20.39 -1.44
CA VAL A 195 -23.31 19.39 -0.97
C VAL A 195 -23.29 19.36 0.56
N ASP A 196 -24.45 19.48 1.18
CA ASP A 196 -24.58 19.13 2.59
C ASP A 196 -24.49 17.59 2.73
N ILE A 197 -23.40 17.16 3.31
CA ILE A 197 -23.07 15.73 3.45
C ILE A 197 -24.08 15.03 4.37
N GLY A 198 -24.53 15.69 5.42
CA GLY A 198 -25.55 15.15 6.33
C GLY A 198 -26.86 14.87 5.64
N ASN A 199 -27.28 15.77 4.74
CA ASN A 199 -28.48 15.60 3.93
C ASN A 199 -28.29 14.61 2.79
N LYS A 200 -27.11 14.57 2.18
CA LYS A 200 -26.84 13.64 1.07
C LYS A 200 -26.63 12.20 1.53
N TYR A 201 -26.00 12.00 2.68
CA TYR A 201 -25.66 10.69 3.21
C TYR A 201 -26.10 10.53 4.68
N PRO A 202 -27.42 10.62 4.95
CA PRO A 202 -27.94 10.57 6.31
C PRO A 202 -27.53 9.28 7.02
N GLY A 203 -27.04 9.45 8.26
CA GLY A 203 -26.58 8.34 9.10
C GLY A 203 -25.25 7.74 8.73
N ALA A 204 -24.56 8.22 7.69
CA ALA A 204 -23.21 7.77 7.39
C ALA A 204 -22.18 8.44 8.30
N LYS A 205 -21.15 7.66 8.66
CA LYS A 205 -19.94 8.11 9.37
C LYS A 205 -18.76 7.98 8.43
N PHE A 206 -17.95 9.03 8.37
CA PHE A 206 -16.80 9.09 7.48
C PHE A 206 -15.52 9.20 8.29
N THR A 207 -14.51 8.42 7.90
CA THR A 207 -13.13 8.57 8.36
C THR A 207 -12.31 8.96 7.15
N GLU A 208 -11.79 10.19 7.15
CA GLU A 208 -11.02 10.75 6.05
C GLU A 208 -9.52 10.48 6.27
N ILE A 209 -8.94 9.62 5.46
CA ILE A 209 -7.50 9.38 5.43
C ILE A 209 -6.93 10.18 4.28
N ILE A 210 -6.25 11.27 4.62
CA ILE A 210 -5.70 12.24 3.67
C ILE A 210 -4.19 12.38 3.85
N PRO A 211 -3.43 12.64 2.78
CA PRO A 211 -2.01 12.92 2.91
C PRO A 211 -1.79 14.18 3.73
N LEU A 212 -0.94 14.10 4.76
CA LEU A 212 -0.53 15.28 5.54
C LEU A 212 0.31 16.24 4.69
N GLU A 213 1.13 15.70 3.79
CA GLU A 213 1.94 16.46 2.86
C GLU A 213 1.47 16.22 1.41
N PRO A 214 1.58 17.21 0.52
CA PRO A 214 1.20 17.05 -0.88
C PRO A 214 1.97 15.90 -1.55
N LEU A 215 1.27 14.95 -2.17
CA LEU A 215 1.86 13.85 -2.94
C LEU A 215 2.40 14.29 -4.32
N GLY A 216 2.52 15.58 -4.55
CA GLY A 216 2.97 16.18 -5.80
C GLY A 216 1.82 16.64 -6.70
N ASN A 217 2.17 17.35 -7.79
CA ASN A 217 1.24 17.83 -8.81
C ASN A 217 1.02 16.79 -9.92
N VAL A 218 0.49 17.19 -11.08
CA VAL A 218 0.26 16.30 -12.22
C VAL A 218 1.56 15.61 -12.67
N PHE A 219 2.65 16.36 -12.80
CA PHE A 219 3.93 15.84 -13.30
C PHE A 219 4.76 15.13 -12.23
N THR A 220 4.80 15.68 -11.01
CA THR A 220 5.62 15.15 -9.92
C THR A 220 4.91 14.10 -9.08
N GLY A 221 3.62 13.88 -9.28
CA GLY A 221 2.79 12.94 -8.54
C GLY A 221 1.95 12.04 -9.46
N THR A 222 0.97 12.61 -10.17
CA THR A 222 -0.01 11.82 -10.94
C THR A 222 0.64 10.99 -12.06
N LEU A 223 1.57 11.57 -12.80
CA LEU A 223 2.33 10.91 -13.87
C LEU A 223 3.71 10.39 -13.42
N ASN A 224 3.97 10.36 -12.12
CA ASN A 224 5.26 9.93 -11.60
C ASN A 224 5.13 8.57 -10.90
N PHE A 225 5.65 7.54 -11.55
CA PHE A 225 5.71 6.15 -11.04
C PHE A 225 7.13 5.74 -10.64
N ASN A 226 8.03 6.70 -10.38
CA ASN A 226 9.39 6.39 -9.93
C ASN A 226 9.36 5.60 -8.62
N ILE A 227 10.18 4.55 -8.54
CA ILE A 227 10.21 3.62 -7.40
C ILE A 227 10.47 4.32 -6.06
N GLY A 228 11.29 5.37 -6.03
CA GLY A 228 11.52 6.19 -4.83
C GLY A 228 10.23 6.85 -4.37
N LYS A 229 9.50 7.51 -5.29
CA LYS A 229 8.22 8.15 -5.01
C LYS A 229 7.14 7.15 -4.59
N VAL A 230 7.11 5.97 -5.22
CA VAL A 230 6.21 4.87 -4.82
C VAL A 230 6.47 4.45 -3.36
N ARG A 231 7.74 4.24 -3.00
CA ARG A 231 8.11 3.86 -1.62
C ARG A 231 7.74 4.95 -0.61
N ASP A 232 8.03 6.22 -0.93
CA ASP A 232 7.71 7.36 -0.08
C ASP A 232 6.18 7.48 0.11
N ALA A 233 5.41 7.35 -0.96
CA ALA A 233 3.95 7.42 -0.90
C ALA A 233 3.36 6.27 -0.06
N ILE A 234 3.85 5.03 -0.20
CA ILE A 234 3.43 3.90 0.66
C ILE A 234 3.74 4.21 2.13
N LYS A 235 4.94 4.75 2.42
CA LYS A 235 5.34 5.11 3.77
C LYS A 235 4.44 6.21 4.36
N SER A 236 4.16 7.25 3.57
CA SER A 236 3.27 8.35 4.00
C SER A 236 1.85 7.85 4.27
N GLY A 237 1.28 7.04 3.36
CA GLY A 237 -0.06 6.49 3.55
C GLY A 237 -0.19 5.65 4.83
N TYR A 238 0.82 4.85 5.13
CA TYR A 238 0.91 4.11 6.38
C TYR A 238 0.97 5.04 7.60
N SER A 239 1.88 6.01 7.59
CA SER A 239 2.10 6.96 8.68
C SER A 239 0.86 7.81 8.97
N ASP A 240 0.25 8.35 7.92
CA ASP A 240 -0.90 9.25 8.06
C ASP A 240 -2.13 8.50 8.57
N THR A 241 -2.33 7.26 8.12
CA THR A 241 -3.41 6.39 8.63
C THR A 241 -3.24 6.07 10.11
N MET A 242 -2.02 5.74 10.53
CA MET A 242 -1.74 5.45 11.93
C MET A 242 -2.02 6.65 12.83
N LYS A 243 -1.71 7.85 12.37
CA LYS A 243 -2.01 9.10 13.11
C LYS A 243 -3.51 9.38 13.16
N GLU A 244 -4.20 9.29 12.02
CA GLU A 244 -5.63 9.57 11.92
C GLU A 244 -6.46 8.65 12.83
N LEU A 245 -6.06 7.39 12.93
CA LEU A 245 -6.78 6.42 13.76
C LEU A 245 -6.36 6.45 15.25
N ASN A 246 -5.68 7.51 15.71
CA ASN A 246 -5.23 7.71 17.08
C ASN A 246 -4.37 6.56 17.66
N ASN A 247 -3.60 5.90 16.79
CA ASN A 247 -2.63 4.89 17.19
C ASN A 247 -1.21 5.47 17.25
N GLU A 248 -1.07 6.68 17.80
CA GLU A 248 0.23 7.36 17.93
C GLU A 248 1.27 6.50 18.66
N GLU A 249 0.86 5.81 19.73
CA GLU A 249 1.77 4.94 20.47
C GLU A 249 2.35 3.83 19.59
N VAL A 250 1.51 3.17 18.80
CA VAL A 250 1.95 2.13 17.86
C VAL A 250 2.83 2.70 16.77
N TYR A 251 2.50 3.89 16.27
CA TYR A 251 3.30 4.58 15.26
C TYR A 251 4.67 5.00 15.80
N ILE A 252 4.73 5.59 17.00
CA ILE A 252 5.97 5.97 17.67
C ILE A 252 6.82 4.74 17.93
N MET A 253 6.22 3.68 18.46
CA MET A 253 6.88 2.41 18.74
C MET A 253 7.53 1.83 17.47
N ARG A 254 6.80 1.75 16.35
CA ARG A 254 7.31 1.24 15.07
C ARG A 254 8.43 2.09 14.48
N ASN A 255 8.33 3.42 14.60
CA ASN A 255 9.42 4.32 14.18
C ASN A 255 10.68 4.10 15.03
N ASN A 256 10.52 3.86 16.31
CA ASN A 256 11.63 3.52 17.20
C ASN A 256 12.29 2.20 16.77
N TYR A 257 11.51 1.15 16.52
CA TYR A 257 12.04 -0.11 15.99
C TYR A 257 12.72 0.05 14.63
N ALA A 258 12.19 0.86 13.73
CA ALA A 258 12.83 1.14 12.46
C ALA A 258 14.19 1.85 12.62
N LYS A 259 14.30 2.80 13.56
CA LYS A 259 15.57 3.45 13.91
C LYS A 259 16.55 2.46 14.55
N ILE A 260 16.06 1.63 15.47
CA ILE A 260 16.85 0.57 16.10
C ILE A 260 17.39 -0.39 15.05
N ASN A 261 16.54 -0.91 14.17
CA ASN A 261 16.94 -1.82 13.09
C ASN A 261 18.00 -1.20 12.16
N PHE A 262 17.83 0.08 11.81
CA PHE A 262 18.83 0.81 11.03
C PHE A 262 20.17 0.90 11.78
N THR A 263 20.13 1.18 13.08
CA THR A 263 21.32 1.27 13.93
C THR A 263 22.00 -0.10 14.07
N ILE A 264 21.22 -1.16 14.30
CA ILE A 264 21.73 -2.55 14.33
C ILE A 264 22.46 -2.85 13.02
N LYS A 265 21.81 -2.66 11.88
CA LYS A 265 22.40 -2.92 10.57
C LYS A 265 23.72 -2.18 10.38
N ARG A 266 23.77 -0.89 10.73
CA ARG A 266 24.96 -0.06 10.61
C ARG A 266 26.08 -0.54 11.53
N LYS A 267 25.78 -0.77 12.82
CA LYS A 267 26.80 -1.21 13.79
C LYS A 267 27.35 -2.59 13.44
N VAL A 268 26.50 -3.55 13.12
CA VAL A 268 26.93 -4.90 12.73
C VAL A 268 27.86 -4.86 11.52
N SER A 269 27.56 -4.07 10.49
CA SER A 269 28.44 -3.94 9.32
C SER A 269 29.75 -3.22 9.59
N GLN A 270 29.84 -2.41 10.65
CA GLN A 270 31.04 -1.66 11.01
C GLN A 270 31.96 -2.38 12.00
N LEU A 271 31.38 -3.19 12.90
CA LEU A 271 32.11 -3.75 14.04
C LEU A 271 32.82 -5.06 13.74
N PHE A 272 32.32 -5.85 12.79
CA PHE A 272 32.79 -7.20 12.53
C PHE A 272 33.53 -7.30 11.20
N GLY A 273 34.74 -7.85 11.24
CA GLY A 273 35.58 -8.11 10.05
C GLY A 273 35.48 -9.54 9.53
N SER A 274 34.91 -10.48 10.30
CA SER A 274 34.76 -11.87 9.92
C SER A 274 33.56 -12.56 10.57
N ALA A 275 33.11 -13.67 9.95
CA ALA A 275 32.08 -14.53 10.51
C ALA A 275 32.45 -15.07 11.91
N ARG A 276 33.70 -15.38 12.14
CA ARG A 276 34.19 -15.89 13.43
C ARG A 276 34.04 -14.85 14.54
N GLU A 277 34.42 -13.61 14.28
CA GLU A 277 34.20 -12.52 15.26
C GLU A 277 32.71 -12.32 15.60
N PHE A 278 31.86 -12.38 14.60
CA PHE A 278 30.42 -12.24 14.84
C PHE A 278 29.87 -13.45 15.62
N GLU A 279 30.31 -14.67 15.31
CA GLU A 279 29.93 -15.87 16.05
C GLU A 279 30.39 -15.82 17.51
N GLU A 280 31.62 -15.41 17.78
CA GLU A 280 32.16 -15.25 19.14
C GLU A 280 31.37 -14.18 19.93
N PHE A 281 31.04 -13.08 19.29
CA PHE A 281 30.18 -12.06 19.90
C PHE A 281 28.79 -12.61 20.27
N ILE A 282 28.10 -13.32 19.37
CA ILE A 282 26.78 -13.90 19.66
C ILE A 282 26.83 -14.89 20.83
N LYS A 283 27.88 -15.68 20.93
CA LYS A 283 28.11 -16.65 22.04
C LYS A 283 28.33 -15.93 23.38
N THR A 284 29.08 -14.84 23.38
CA THR A 284 29.36 -14.06 24.59
C THR A 284 28.19 -13.24 25.05
N ALA A 285 27.41 -12.71 24.13
CA ALA A 285 26.22 -11.91 24.43
C ALA A 285 25.03 -12.71 25.01
N ASN A 286 25.04 -14.03 24.86
CA ASN A 286 24.11 -14.99 25.48
C ASN A 286 22.63 -14.65 25.29
N PHE A 287 22.22 -14.34 24.07
CA PHE A 287 20.83 -14.08 23.72
C PHE A 287 20.03 -15.37 23.60
N GLY A 288 19.23 -15.71 24.61
CA GLY A 288 18.20 -16.73 24.55
C GLY A 288 18.71 -18.16 24.30
N ASN A 289 17.83 -19.01 23.81
CA ASN A 289 18.08 -20.45 23.68
C ASN A 289 18.76 -20.77 22.35
N PRO A 290 20.10 -21.01 22.33
CA PRO A 290 20.83 -21.33 21.10
C PRO A 290 20.46 -22.75 20.61
N ASN A 291 20.80 -23.05 19.33
CA ASN A 291 20.75 -24.39 18.72
C ASN A 291 19.38 -25.04 18.51
N LEU A 292 18.29 -24.27 18.43
CA LEU A 292 17.05 -24.80 17.89
C LEU A 292 17.07 -24.69 16.38
N LYS A 293 17.08 -25.84 15.69
CA LYS A 293 16.76 -25.87 14.27
C LYS A 293 15.37 -25.30 14.11
N MET A 294 15.28 -24.15 13.48
CA MET A 294 13.98 -23.58 13.15
C MET A 294 13.47 -24.34 11.94
N PRO A 295 12.55 -25.30 12.13
CA PRO A 295 11.92 -25.87 10.98
C PRO A 295 11.26 -24.70 10.23
N THR A 296 11.48 -24.62 8.94
CA THR A 296 10.60 -23.95 8.01
C THR A 296 9.29 -24.73 8.01
N LEU A 297 8.67 -24.83 9.18
CA LEU A 297 7.33 -25.40 9.30
C LEU A 297 6.42 -24.49 8.51
N GLY A 298 5.70 -25.08 7.58
CA GLY A 298 4.68 -24.51 6.72
C GLY A 298 3.55 -23.74 7.40
N GLY A 299 3.84 -23.13 8.51
CA GLY A 299 3.09 -22.09 9.19
C GLY A 299 3.71 -20.76 8.83
N LYS A 300 2.99 -19.94 8.17
CA LYS A 300 3.13 -18.59 7.68
C LYS A 300 3.68 -17.55 8.68
N ILE A 301 4.75 -17.85 9.39
CA ILE A 301 5.47 -16.89 10.22
C ILE A 301 6.56 -16.27 9.36
N PHE A 302 6.29 -15.07 8.85
CA PHE A 302 7.23 -14.35 8.01
C PHE A 302 8.18 -13.54 8.88
N TYR A 303 9.46 -13.93 8.87
CA TYR A 303 10.55 -13.11 9.37
C TYR A 303 11.08 -12.24 8.24
N GLU A 304 11.22 -10.94 8.51
CA GLU A 304 11.86 -9.99 7.60
C GLU A 304 13.36 -9.90 7.91
N ASN A 305 14.22 -9.93 6.90
CA ASN A 305 15.64 -9.70 7.09
C ASN A 305 15.91 -8.23 7.41
N ILE A 306 16.50 -7.96 8.57
CA ILE A 306 17.01 -6.63 8.93
C ILE A 306 18.35 -6.41 8.23
N CYS A 307 19.27 -7.36 8.37
CA CYS A 307 20.55 -7.39 7.67
C CYS A 307 21.07 -8.81 7.53
N GLU A 308 22.03 -8.96 6.64
CA GLU A 308 22.81 -10.17 6.45
C GLU A 308 24.30 -9.79 6.49
N ILE A 309 25.09 -10.55 7.24
CA ILE A 309 26.53 -10.37 7.37
C ILE A 309 27.21 -11.74 7.40
N PHE A 310 28.20 -11.96 6.53
CA PHE A 310 28.95 -13.23 6.40
C PHE A 310 28.06 -14.48 6.31
N GLY A 311 26.86 -14.36 5.69
CA GLY A 311 25.85 -15.43 5.59
C GLY A 311 24.97 -15.59 6.83
N TRP A 312 25.25 -14.90 7.93
CA TRP A 312 24.36 -14.83 9.09
C TRP A 312 23.22 -13.84 8.82
N LYS A 313 22.02 -14.17 9.32
CA LYS A 313 20.79 -13.38 9.09
C LYS A 313 20.25 -12.88 10.42
N ILE A 314 20.10 -11.56 10.56
CA ILE A 314 19.34 -10.94 11.66
C ILE A 314 17.95 -10.65 11.13
N GLN A 315 16.94 -11.24 11.75
CA GLN A 315 15.58 -11.24 11.29
C GLN A 315 14.61 -10.76 12.37
N GLN A 316 13.56 -10.09 11.96
CA GLN A 316 12.49 -9.60 12.81
C GLN A 316 11.16 -10.21 12.37
N HIS A 317 10.27 -10.48 13.32
CA HIS A 317 8.88 -10.90 13.10
C HIS A 317 7.94 -10.05 13.94
N ASN A 318 6.90 -9.50 13.32
CA ASN A 318 5.83 -8.78 14.02
C ASN A 318 4.83 -9.80 14.60
N ILE A 319 4.73 -9.87 15.94
CA ILE A 319 3.82 -10.80 16.64
C ILE A 319 2.46 -10.21 16.82
N SER A 320 2.41 -8.92 17.16
CA SER A 320 1.20 -8.13 17.42
C SER A 320 1.51 -6.66 17.25
N LEU A 321 0.49 -5.81 17.37
CA LEU A 321 0.62 -4.34 17.30
C LEU A 321 1.84 -3.84 18.08
N GLY A 322 2.91 -3.48 17.35
CA GLY A 322 4.13 -2.90 17.91
C GLY A 322 5.06 -3.85 18.68
N LYS A 323 4.77 -5.15 18.76
CA LYS A 323 5.65 -6.13 19.40
C LYS A 323 6.37 -6.97 18.37
N PHE A 324 7.68 -7.06 18.50
CA PHE A 324 8.53 -7.79 17.58
C PHE A 324 9.33 -8.85 18.31
N HIS A 325 9.53 -9.98 17.63
CA HIS A 325 10.54 -10.98 17.99
C HIS A 325 11.69 -10.92 17.00
N TYR A 326 12.88 -11.09 17.50
CA TYR A 326 14.11 -11.12 16.73
C TYR A 326 14.76 -12.49 16.82
N ARG A 327 15.40 -12.91 15.74
CA ARG A 327 16.24 -14.08 15.73
C ARG A 327 17.50 -13.82 14.90
N ILE A 328 18.56 -14.51 15.26
CA ILE A 328 19.80 -14.54 14.49
C ILE A 328 20.03 -15.98 14.04
N LEU A 329 20.17 -16.16 12.75
CA LEU A 329 20.45 -17.45 12.11
C LEU A 329 21.89 -17.46 11.63
N ASP A 330 22.57 -18.61 11.77
CA ASP A 330 23.86 -18.85 11.15
C ASP A 330 23.75 -19.23 9.67
N ASN A 331 24.87 -19.55 9.03
CA ASN A 331 24.96 -19.93 7.61
C ASN A 331 24.20 -21.22 7.26
N ASN A 332 23.80 -22.00 8.27
CA ASN A 332 23.03 -23.24 8.12
C ASN A 332 21.55 -23.04 8.50
N ASP A 333 21.10 -21.79 8.60
CA ASP A 333 19.78 -21.41 9.08
C ASP A 333 19.44 -21.94 10.50
N MET A 334 20.46 -22.22 11.31
CA MET A 334 20.30 -22.58 12.71
C MET A 334 20.16 -21.32 13.55
N ARG A 335 19.13 -21.29 14.42
CA ARG A 335 18.94 -20.16 15.33
C ARG A 335 20.02 -20.15 16.42
N GLN A 336 20.82 -19.10 16.41
CA GLN A 336 21.90 -18.88 17.38
C GLN A 336 21.51 -17.90 18.49
N ALA A 337 20.52 -17.03 18.23
CA ALA A 337 20.00 -16.09 19.21
C ALA A 337 18.51 -15.81 18.98
N TRP A 338 17.81 -15.49 20.07
CA TRP A 338 16.42 -15.04 20.05
C TRP A 338 16.20 -14.01 21.15
N PHE A 339 15.53 -12.90 20.85
CA PHE A 339 15.25 -11.84 21.80
C PHE A 339 14.00 -11.06 21.42
N THR A 340 13.35 -10.45 22.41
CA THR A 340 12.15 -9.62 22.24
C THR A 340 12.46 -8.14 22.36
N ASP A 341 13.58 -7.79 23.02
CA ASP A 341 14.03 -6.42 23.15
C ASP A 341 15.27 -6.18 22.28
N PRO A 342 15.13 -5.43 21.16
CA PRO A 342 16.28 -5.14 20.32
C PRO A 342 17.25 -4.13 20.93
N GLU A 343 16.87 -3.42 22.00
CA GLU A 343 17.76 -2.53 22.73
C GLU A 343 18.83 -3.32 23.49
N ASP A 344 18.50 -4.53 23.99
CA ASP A 344 19.49 -5.43 24.58
C ASP A 344 20.59 -5.81 23.57
N PHE A 345 20.20 -6.04 22.31
CA PHE A 345 21.16 -6.33 21.26
C PHE A 345 22.02 -5.12 20.92
N LEU A 346 21.43 -3.93 20.88
CA LEU A 346 22.19 -2.69 20.68
C LEU A 346 23.16 -2.42 21.81
N ALA A 347 22.74 -2.61 23.07
CA ALA A 347 23.61 -2.46 24.24
C ALA A 347 24.82 -3.41 24.16
N ALA A 348 24.57 -4.67 23.81
CA ALA A 348 25.67 -5.64 23.63
C ALA A 348 26.62 -5.24 22.49
N LEU A 349 26.13 -4.66 21.40
CA LEU A 349 26.98 -4.13 20.31
C LEU A 349 27.80 -2.92 20.77
N GLU A 350 27.25 -2.08 21.64
CA GLU A 350 27.95 -0.93 22.21
C GLU A 350 29.03 -1.33 23.19
N ASP A 351 28.75 -2.31 24.04
CA ASP A 351 29.72 -2.90 24.96
C ASP A 351 30.89 -3.56 24.19
N TYR A 352 30.57 -4.29 23.13
CA TYR A 352 31.60 -4.88 22.26
C TYR A 352 32.44 -3.82 21.54
N GLU A 353 31.82 -2.75 21.02
CA GLU A 353 32.55 -1.63 20.41
C GLU A 353 33.49 -0.95 21.40
N THR A 354 33.03 -0.79 22.64
CA THR A 354 33.82 -0.18 23.71
C THR A 354 35.00 -1.07 24.09
N SER A 355 34.76 -2.38 24.25
CA SER A 355 35.85 -3.33 24.57
C SER A 355 36.94 -3.39 23.51
N LYS A 356 36.58 -3.29 22.22
CA LYS A 356 37.56 -3.17 21.13
C LYS A 356 38.44 -1.91 21.23
N LYS A 357 37.88 -0.79 21.69
CA LYS A 357 38.64 0.46 21.84
C LYS A 357 39.65 0.46 22.97
N PHE A 358 39.46 -0.40 24.00
CA PHE A 358 40.34 -0.50 25.14
C PHE A 358 41.41 -1.60 24.96
N ASN A 359 41.37 -2.41 23.93
CA ASN A 359 42.31 -3.48 23.62
C ASN A 359 43.35 -3.08 22.54
N TYR A 360 43.51 -1.76 22.29
CA TYR A 360 44.57 -1.18 21.46
C TYR A 360 45.51 -0.32 22.27
#